data_c0af980e2c9f91e7db7367006abea2c5
#
_entry.id   c0af980e2c9f91e7db7367006abea2c5
#
_cell.length_a   1.000
_cell.length_b   1.000
_cell.length_c   1.000
_cell.angle_alpha   90.00
_cell.angle_beta   90.00
_cell.angle_gamma   90.00
#
_symmetry.space_group_name_H-M   'P 1'
#
loop_
_entity.id
_entity.type
_entity.pdbx_description
1 polymer ?
#
loop_
_entity_poly.entity_id
_entity_poly.type
_entity_poly.pdbx_seq_one_letter_code
_entity_poly.pdbx_strand_id
1 'polypeptide(L)'
;MNSMTGFSENGLRKNNLEFKCIAKSLNSRFLEILIKLPNNLKSNEGWIREILQKNFSRGKVELEIFYNRPDEEHLSISPKIINKIKNNEKAIRSKGLNLQKISYSEILKISEFEQKHINIKQLDLKRLVKKSIITLKDARSIEGDSIKKDLIRIIKSMNRSISQIQKLETKNIKKAQEKIKKMHRDFQATSNELNISEALSSLSKTDINEEIVR
;
A
#
# COMPACT_ATOMS: atom_id res chain seq x y z
N MET A 1 9.50 -10.59 2.68
CA MET A 1 8.93 -10.14 1.36
C MET A 1 8.20 -8.85 1.62
N ASN A 2 8.35 -7.80 0.81
CA ASN A 2 7.62 -6.54 1.05
C ASN A 2 6.41 -6.45 0.14
N SER A 3 5.25 -6.12 0.70
CA SER A 3 4.08 -5.74 -0.08
C SER A 3 4.32 -4.43 -0.82
N MET A 4 3.58 -4.19 -1.90
CA MET A 4 3.58 -2.90 -2.60
C MET A 4 2.54 -1.93 -2.02
N THR A 5 1.57 -2.45 -1.26
CA THR A 5 0.57 -1.68 -0.55
C THR A 5 1.02 -1.41 0.87
N GLY A 6 0.53 -0.34 1.45
CA GLY A 6 0.80 0.02 2.82
C GLY A 6 0.22 1.39 3.17
N PHE A 7 0.02 1.60 4.46
CA PHE A 7 -0.51 2.84 5.02
C PHE A 7 0.24 3.18 6.30
N SER A 8 0.53 4.45 6.48
CA SER A 8 1.02 4.97 7.76
C SER A 8 0.46 6.35 8.03
N GLU A 9 0.13 6.60 9.28
CA GLU A 9 -0.24 7.91 9.79
C GLU A 9 0.62 8.21 11.02
N ASN A 10 1.27 9.35 11.03
CA ASN A 10 2.07 9.81 12.15
C ASN A 10 1.77 11.27 12.45
N GLY A 11 1.68 11.59 13.74
CA GLY A 11 1.44 12.93 14.23
C GLY A 11 2.64 13.49 14.99
N LEU A 12 2.73 14.81 15.00
CA LEU A 12 3.62 15.60 15.83
C LEU A 12 2.85 16.80 16.41
N ARG A 13 2.72 16.87 17.72
CA ARG A 13 2.08 18.01 18.39
C ARG A 13 3.13 19.02 18.84
N LYS A 14 3.00 20.26 18.40
CA LYS A 14 3.91 21.36 18.76
C LYS A 14 3.23 22.71 18.66
N ASN A 15 3.44 23.57 19.67
CA ASN A 15 2.90 24.94 19.73
C ASN A 15 1.37 24.99 19.48
N ASN A 16 0.61 24.15 20.13
CA ASN A 16 -0.85 24.03 19.98
C ASN A 16 -1.31 23.62 18.56
N LEU A 17 -0.40 23.04 17.77
CA LEU A 17 -0.66 22.51 16.43
C LEU A 17 -0.38 21.02 16.42
N GLU A 18 -1.26 20.29 15.79
CA GLU A 18 -1.06 18.89 15.48
C GLU A 18 -0.76 18.75 13.97
N PHE A 19 0.50 18.45 13.65
CA PHE A 19 0.89 18.09 12.30
C PHE A 19 0.67 16.61 12.10
N LYS A 20 -0.02 16.24 11.03
CA LYS A 20 -0.21 14.85 10.62
C LYS A 20 0.46 14.60 9.28
N CYS A 21 1.16 13.49 9.18
CA CYS A 21 1.75 13.00 7.94
C CYS A 21 1.16 11.64 7.63
N ILE A 22 0.43 11.56 6.53
CA ILE A 22 -0.12 10.33 6.00
C ILE A 22 0.75 9.90 4.83
N ALA A 23 1.23 8.66 4.85
CA ALA A 23 1.92 8.08 3.71
C ALA A 23 1.22 6.78 3.28
N LYS A 24 0.95 6.67 1.97
CA LYS A 24 0.28 5.53 1.34
C LYS A 24 1.17 4.99 0.24
N SER A 25 1.16 3.69 0.08
CA SER A 25 1.83 3.02 -1.02
C SER A 25 0.82 2.13 -1.75
N LEU A 26 0.78 2.25 -3.08
CA LEU A 26 -0.10 1.49 -3.96
C LEU A 26 0.74 0.75 -5.00
N ASN A 27 0.16 -0.32 -5.54
CA ASN A 27 0.83 -1.05 -6.61
C ASN A 27 0.90 -0.22 -7.88
N SER A 28 2.11 0.00 -8.41
CA SER A 28 2.37 0.59 -9.74
C SER A 28 3.62 -0.03 -10.33
N ARG A 29 3.68 -0.09 -11.66
CA ARG A 29 4.82 -0.64 -12.40
C ARG A 29 6.07 0.22 -12.22
N PHE A 30 5.91 1.54 -12.20
CA PHE A 30 6.98 2.53 -12.03
C PHE A 30 6.85 3.23 -10.70
N LEU A 31 7.91 3.91 -10.28
CA LEU A 31 7.86 4.77 -9.10
C LEU A 31 7.16 6.08 -9.45
N GLU A 32 6.01 6.29 -8.84
CA GLU A 32 5.25 7.53 -8.90
C GLU A 32 5.21 8.16 -7.50
N ILE A 33 5.58 9.42 -7.39
CA ILE A 33 5.59 10.13 -6.10
C ILE A 33 4.64 11.32 -6.18
N LEU A 34 3.60 11.28 -5.36
CA LEU A 34 2.65 12.36 -5.15
C LEU A 34 2.85 12.95 -3.75
N ILE A 35 3.13 14.25 -3.70
CA ILE A 35 3.34 14.95 -2.43
C ILE A 35 2.30 16.07 -2.33
N LYS A 36 1.53 16.06 -1.24
CA LYS A 36 0.54 17.09 -0.92
C LYS A 36 0.98 17.82 0.33
N LEU A 37 1.25 19.09 0.19
CA LEU A 37 1.71 19.95 1.28
C LEU A 37 0.87 21.22 1.37
N PRO A 38 0.65 21.74 2.58
CA PRO A 38 0.13 23.09 2.77
C PRO A 38 1.03 24.13 2.08
N ASN A 39 0.46 25.25 1.69
CA ASN A 39 1.17 26.29 0.90
C ASN A 39 2.46 26.79 1.58
N ASN A 40 2.45 26.92 2.90
CA ASN A 40 3.60 27.35 3.70
C ASN A 40 4.72 26.29 3.82
N LEU A 41 4.47 25.04 3.42
CA LEU A 41 5.46 23.95 3.45
C LEU A 41 5.91 23.51 2.06
N LYS A 42 5.40 24.11 0.98
CA LYS A 42 5.73 23.73 -0.41
C LYS A 42 7.22 23.80 -0.72
N SER A 43 7.96 24.71 -0.10
CA SER A 43 9.43 24.81 -0.25
C SER A 43 10.16 23.53 0.20
N ASN A 44 9.50 22.67 0.97
CA ASN A 44 10.08 21.43 1.46
C ASN A 44 9.86 20.23 0.50
N GLU A 45 9.13 20.39 -0.58
CA GLU A 45 8.77 19.30 -1.49
C GLU A 45 10.00 18.60 -2.10
N GLY A 46 11.02 19.39 -2.49
CA GLY A 46 12.22 18.85 -3.14
C GLY A 46 12.93 17.79 -2.30
N TRP A 47 13.31 18.12 -1.07
CA TRP A 47 14.00 17.16 -0.20
C TRP A 47 13.10 16.00 0.25
N ILE A 48 11.77 16.20 0.35
CA ILE A 48 10.83 15.09 0.64
C ILE A 48 10.83 14.12 -0.54
N ARG A 49 10.77 14.62 -1.77
CA ARG A 49 10.83 13.81 -2.99
C ARG A 49 12.11 12.99 -3.07
N GLU A 50 13.27 13.61 -2.79
CA GLU A 50 14.57 12.91 -2.76
C GLU A 50 14.58 11.78 -1.73
N ILE A 51 14.08 12.03 -0.51
CA ILE A 51 14.02 10.99 0.51
C ILE A 51 13.10 9.83 0.07
N LEU A 52 11.95 10.12 -0.54
CA LEU A 52 11.05 9.08 -1.04
C LEU A 52 11.70 8.27 -2.16
N GLN A 53 12.38 8.92 -3.12
CA GLN A 53 13.12 8.24 -4.19
C GLN A 53 14.22 7.31 -3.66
N LYS A 54 14.93 7.73 -2.61
CA LYS A 54 15.98 6.89 -1.96
C LYS A 54 15.39 5.68 -1.22
N ASN A 55 14.14 5.74 -0.80
CA ASN A 55 13.52 4.72 0.04
C ASN A 55 12.61 3.75 -0.70
N PHE A 56 12.14 4.12 -1.89
CA PHE A 56 11.21 3.32 -2.70
C PHE A 56 11.72 3.25 -4.13
N SER A 57 11.72 2.06 -4.71
CA SER A 57 12.18 1.80 -6.08
C SER A 57 11.04 1.64 -7.09
N ARG A 58 9.83 1.32 -6.62
CA ARG A 58 8.63 1.11 -7.46
C ARG A 58 7.36 1.29 -6.63
N GLY A 59 6.24 1.45 -7.34
CA GLY A 59 4.92 1.67 -6.74
C GLY A 59 4.56 3.15 -6.70
N LYS A 60 3.29 3.45 -6.50
CA LYS A 60 2.81 4.82 -6.31
C LYS A 60 2.86 5.15 -4.82
N VAL A 61 3.68 6.13 -4.44
CA VAL A 61 3.83 6.60 -3.06
C VAL A 61 3.20 7.98 -2.94
N GLU A 62 2.19 8.08 -2.11
CA GLU A 62 1.51 9.34 -1.80
C GLU A 62 1.89 9.75 -0.37
N LEU A 63 2.37 10.99 -0.22
CA LEU A 63 2.68 11.58 1.08
C LEU A 63 1.90 12.87 1.22
N GLU A 64 1.07 12.95 2.24
CA GLU A 64 0.24 14.11 2.55
C GLU A 64 0.57 14.63 3.94
N ILE A 65 0.84 15.93 4.05
CA ILE A 65 1.05 16.60 5.33
C ILE A 65 -0.03 17.66 5.48
N PHE A 66 -0.71 17.64 6.59
CA PHE A 66 -1.66 18.67 7.01
C PHE A 66 -1.49 18.96 8.50
N TYR A 67 -2.10 20.01 8.96
CA TYR A 67 -2.08 20.37 10.36
C TYR A 67 -3.44 20.85 10.81
N ASN A 68 -3.79 20.54 12.06
CA ASN A 68 -5.00 20.97 12.73
C ASN A 68 -4.65 21.69 14.04
N ARG A 69 -5.56 22.52 14.49
CA ARG A 69 -5.52 23.09 15.85
C ARG A 69 -6.61 22.42 16.68
N PRO A 70 -6.27 21.47 17.54
CA PRO A 70 -7.25 20.72 18.31
C PRO A 70 -8.05 21.58 19.31
N ASP A 71 -7.52 22.73 19.68
CA ASP A 71 -8.13 23.57 20.74
C ASP A 71 -9.02 24.71 20.16
N GLU A 72 -9.24 24.79 18.84
CA GLU A 72 -10.07 25.83 18.21
C GLU A 72 -11.43 25.27 17.71
N GLU A 73 -12.17 24.57 18.57
CA GLU A 73 -13.61 24.29 18.32
C GLU A 73 -14.49 25.56 18.44
N HIS A 74 -13.93 26.66 18.91
CA HIS A 74 -14.63 27.94 19.00
C HIS A 74 -14.00 28.96 18.04
N LEU A 75 -14.85 29.65 17.29
CA LEU A 75 -14.55 30.82 16.46
C LEU A 75 -14.01 32.00 17.31
N SER A 76 -12.96 31.77 18.10
CA SER A 76 -12.36 32.76 18.98
C SER A 76 -11.24 33.50 18.27
N ILE A 77 -11.43 34.80 18.08
CA ILE A 77 -10.42 35.67 17.51
C ILE A 77 -9.36 35.92 18.57
N SER A 78 -8.11 35.57 18.28
CA SER A 78 -7.00 35.82 19.23
C SER A 78 -6.90 37.30 19.58
N PRO A 79 -6.74 37.64 20.88
CA PRO A 79 -6.54 39.02 21.33
C PRO A 79 -5.38 39.75 20.63
N LYS A 80 -4.35 39.00 20.20
CA LYS A 80 -3.22 39.53 19.45
C LYS A 80 -3.64 40.08 18.07
N ILE A 81 -4.56 39.41 17.40
CA ILE A 81 -5.10 39.84 16.09
C ILE A 81 -5.93 41.11 16.28
N ILE A 82 -6.79 41.14 17.31
CA ILE A 82 -7.59 42.33 17.60
C ILE A 82 -6.70 43.54 17.88
N ASN A 83 -5.64 43.38 18.67
CA ASN A 83 -4.70 44.47 18.95
C ASN A 83 -3.93 44.93 17.73
N LYS A 84 -3.56 44.02 16.85
CA LYS A 84 -2.89 44.35 15.60
C LYS A 84 -3.80 45.13 14.65
N ILE A 85 -5.06 44.73 14.53
CA ILE A 85 -6.07 45.45 13.73
C ILE A 85 -6.28 46.86 14.30
N LYS A 86 -6.48 47.00 15.63
CA LYS A 86 -6.63 48.32 16.29
C LYS A 86 -5.42 49.22 16.08
N ASN A 87 -4.21 48.71 16.19
CA ASN A 87 -2.99 49.52 15.98
C ASN A 87 -2.85 49.94 14.54
N ASN A 88 -3.15 49.06 13.58
CA ASN A 88 -3.14 49.42 12.14
C ASN A 88 -4.22 50.43 11.81
N GLU A 89 -5.43 50.28 12.36
CA GLU A 89 -6.51 51.26 12.19
C GLU A 89 -6.10 52.65 12.70
N LYS A 90 -5.54 52.74 13.91
CA LYS A 90 -5.02 54.02 14.47
C LYS A 90 -3.97 54.61 13.54
N ALA A 91 -3.02 53.83 13.06
CA ALA A 91 -1.95 54.31 12.18
C ALA A 91 -2.47 54.80 10.80
N ILE A 92 -3.52 54.22 10.28
CA ILE A 92 -4.14 54.60 9.01
C ILE A 92 -4.96 55.89 9.19
N ARG A 93 -5.74 55.99 10.26
CA ARG A 93 -6.53 57.17 10.62
C ARG A 93 -5.64 58.38 10.88
N SER A 94 -4.47 58.23 11.51
CA SER A 94 -3.49 59.31 11.74
C SER A 94 -2.92 59.87 10.43
N LYS A 95 -3.01 59.08 9.32
CA LYS A 95 -2.61 59.52 7.96
C LYS A 95 -3.77 60.16 7.18
N GLY A 96 -4.90 60.46 7.83
CA GLY A 96 -6.02 61.15 7.19
C GLY A 96 -6.94 60.25 6.34
N LEU A 97 -6.79 58.94 6.42
CA LEU A 97 -7.64 58.00 5.67
C LEU A 97 -8.86 57.56 6.53
N ASN A 98 -10.06 57.69 5.95
CA ASN A 98 -11.27 57.20 6.57
C ASN A 98 -11.43 55.71 6.31
N LEU A 99 -11.49 54.92 7.38
CA LEU A 99 -11.77 53.48 7.30
C LEU A 99 -13.24 53.19 7.64
N GLN A 100 -13.87 52.33 6.85
CA GLN A 100 -15.17 51.75 7.21
C GLN A 100 -15.05 50.86 8.45
N LYS A 101 -16.16 50.64 9.15
CA LYS A 101 -16.21 49.71 10.26
C LYS A 101 -16.02 48.28 9.75
N ILE A 102 -15.04 47.57 10.31
CA ILE A 102 -14.74 46.19 9.98
C ILE A 102 -15.81 45.28 10.62
N SER A 103 -16.41 44.42 9.81
CA SER A 103 -17.39 43.46 10.32
C SER A 103 -16.72 42.26 11.02
N TYR A 104 -17.46 41.54 11.87
CA TYR A 104 -16.99 40.33 12.53
C TYR A 104 -16.51 39.27 11.53
N SER A 105 -17.21 39.13 10.43
CA SER A 105 -16.83 38.16 9.35
C SER A 105 -15.51 38.52 8.67
N GLU A 106 -15.21 39.80 8.52
CA GLU A 106 -13.91 40.26 7.98
C GLU A 106 -12.78 40.01 8.96
N ILE A 107 -13.01 40.25 10.26
CA ILE A 107 -12.02 39.92 11.29
C ILE A 107 -11.74 38.41 11.33
N LEU A 108 -12.75 37.57 11.17
CA LEU A 108 -12.57 36.11 11.06
C LEU A 108 -11.71 35.73 9.85
N LYS A 109 -11.98 36.30 8.67
CA LYS A 109 -11.17 36.08 7.47
C LYS A 109 -9.70 36.52 7.66
N ILE A 110 -9.46 37.64 8.31
CA ILE A 110 -8.09 38.11 8.66
C ILE A 110 -7.45 37.11 9.63
N SER A 111 -8.18 36.65 10.63
CA SER A 111 -7.71 35.64 11.58
C SER A 111 -7.31 34.34 10.89
N GLU A 112 -8.13 33.83 9.99
CA GLU A 112 -7.83 32.64 9.18
C GLU A 112 -6.61 32.86 8.27
N PHE A 113 -6.46 34.07 7.69
CA PHE A 113 -5.31 34.39 6.84
C PHE A 113 -4.00 34.45 7.63
N GLU A 114 -3.99 35.05 8.83
CA GLU A 114 -2.80 35.05 9.70
C GLU A 114 -2.47 33.66 10.25
N GLN A 115 -3.46 32.84 10.48
CA GLN A 115 -3.28 31.45 10.92
C GLN A 115 -2.59 30.59 9.86
N LYS A 116 -2.66 30.97 8.58
CA LYS A 116 -1.96 30.27 7.47
C LYS A 116 -0.43 30.43 7.52
N HIS A 117 0.12 31.36 8.28
CA HIS A 117 1.57 31.56 8.47
C HIS A 117 2.14 30.71 9.63
N ILE A 118 1.87 29.39 9.58
CA ILE A 118 2.39 28.48 10.58
C ILE A 118 3.76 27.97 10.15
N ASN A 119 4.77 28.23 10.99
CA ASN A 119 6.12 27.73 10.79
C ASN A 119 6.39 26.52 11.69
N ILE A 120 6.60 25.35 11.08
CA ILE A 120 7.21 24.21 11.74
C ILE A 120 8.74 24.30 11.54
N LYS A 121 9.52 24.00 12.59
CA LYS A 121 10.97 23.87 12.42
C LYS A 121 11.30 22.76 11.43
N GLN A 122 12.19 23.04 10.49
CA GLN A 122 12.57 22.08 9.45
C GLN A 122 13.03 20.71 10.02
N LEU A 123 13.68 20.73 11.20
CA LEU A 123 14.12 19.53 11.89
C LEU A 123 12.93 18.64 12.33
N ASP A 124 11.87 19.25 12.82
CA ASP A 124 10.69 18.53 13.29
C ASP A 124 9.91 17.94 12.12
N LEU A 125 9.80 18.69 11.02
CA LEU A 125 9.22 18.22 9.76
C LEU A 125 10.01 17.02 9.21
N LYS A 126 11.35 17.11 9.20
CA LYS A 126 12.21 15.99 8.77
C LYS A 126 12.02 14.76 9.64
N ARG A 127 11.87 14.91 10.96
CA ARG A 127 11.59 13.79 11.87
C ARG A 127 10.23 13.16 11.58
N LEU A 128 9.19 13.96 11.37
CA LEU A 128 7.84 13.48 11.06
C LEU A 128 7.82 12.68 9.76
N VAL A 129 8.41 13.22 8.68
CA VAL A 129 8.49 12.54 7.38
C VAL A 129 9.28 11.23 7.47
N LYS A 130 10.47 11.27 8.10
CA LYS A 130 11.28 10.05 8.28
C LYS A 130 10.54 8.97 9.06
N LYS A 131 9.86 9.35 10.16
CA LYS A 131 9.05 8.41 10.95
C LYS A 131 7.94 7.79 10.09
N SER A 132 7.24 8.59 9.28
CA SER A 132 6.16 8.10 8.42
C SER A 132 6.67 7.13 7.35
N ILE A 133 7.86 7.37 6.80
CA ILE A 133 8.49 6.46 5.83
C ILE A 133 8.87 5.13 6.50
N ILE A 134 9.43 5.16 7.71
CA ILE A 134 9.79 3.95 8.46
C ILE A 134 8.52 3.13 8.76
N THR A 135 7.50 3.77 9.34
CA THR A 135 6.22 3.10 9.65
C THR A 135 5.56 2.52 8.39
N LEU A 136 5.64 3.22 7.25
CA LEU A 136 5.12 2.70 5.99
C LEU A 136 5.88 1.46 5.52
N LYS A 137 7.21 1.44 5.66
CA LYS A 137 8.04 0.26 5.33
C LYS A 137 7.71 -0.91 6.24
N ASP A 138 7.54 -0.67 7.53
CA ASP A 138 7.17 -1.71 8.49
C ASP A 138 5.80 -2.31 8.16
N ALA A 139 4.81 -1.48 7.86
CA ALA A 139 3.49 -1.94 7.42
C ALA A 139 3.58 -2.82 6.15
N ARG A 140 4.37 -2.41 5.15
CA ARG A 140 4.61 -3.20 3.93
C ARG A 140 5.33 -4.52 4.21
N SER A 141 6.24 -4.54 5.17
CA SER A 141 6.95 -5.76 5.58
C SER A 141 5.99 -6.75 6.25
N ILE A 142 5.17 -6.28 7.19
CA ILE A 142 4.20 -7.10 7.91
C ILE A 142 3.19 -7.72 6.92
N GLU A 143 2.64 -6.91 6.02
CA GLU A 143 1.71 -7.40 4.99
C GLU A 143 2.40 -8.39 4.04
N GLY A 144 3.63 -8.09 3.61
CA GLY A 144 4.43 -8.97 2.77
C GLY A 144 4.72 -10.33 3.42
N ASP A 145 4.96 -10.36 4.71
CA ASP A 145 5.19 -11.61 5.44
C ASP A 145 3.91 -12.44 5.61
N SER A 146 2.75 -11.79 5.74
CA SER A 146 1.46 -12.48 5.72
C SER A 146 1.20 -13.14 4.36
N ILE A 147 1.37 -12.39 3.26
CA ILE A 147 1.23 -12.91 1.89
C ILE A 147 2.21 -14.08 1.66
N LYS A 148 3.46 -13.96 2.12
CA LYS A 148 4.45 -15.04 2.02
C LYS A 148 3.99 -16.32 2.72
N LYS A 149 3.43 -16.22 3.91
CA LYS A 149 2.88 -17.38 4.65
C LYS A 149 1.75 -18.05 3.88
N ASP A 150 0.84 -17.27 3.31
CA ASP A 150 -0.28 -17.79 2.52
C ASP A 150 0.19 -18.48 1.24
N LEU A 151 1.15 -17.89 0.52
CA LEU A 151 1.75 -18.51 -0.66
C LEU A 151 2.42 -19.84 -0.33
N ILE A 152 3.19 -19.91 0.77
CA ILE A 152 3.83 -21.17 1.20
C ILE A 152 2.77 -22.22 1.53
N ARG A 153 1.64 -21.84 2.16
CA ARG A 153 0.53 -22.76 2.45
C ARG A 153 -0.07 -23.32 1.18
N ILE A 154 -0.32 -22.47 0.19
CA ILE A 154 -0.87 -22.87 -1.11
C ILE A 154 0.09 -23.82 -1.85
N ILE A 155 1.38 -23.48 -1.93
CA ILE A 155 2.39 -24.33 -2.57
C ILE A 155 2.47 -25.70 -1.90
N LYS A 156 2.44 -25.77 -0.56
CA LYS A 156 2.40 -27.05 0.16
C LYS A 156 1.17 -27.87 -0.17
N SER A 157 0.00 -27.22 -0.32
CA SER A 157 -1.23 -27.90 -0.71
C SER A 157 -1.14 -28.47 -2.13
N MET A 158 -0.63 -27.66 -3.07
CA MET A 158 -0.41 -28.10 -4.45
C MET A 158 0.54 -29.31 -4.53
N ASN A 159 1.67 -29.25 -3.82
CA ASN A 159 2.62 -30.37 -3.77
C ASN A 159 2.00 -31.66 -3.20
N ARG A 160 1.11 -31.54 -2.20
CA ARG A 160 0.36 -32.71 -1.69
C ARG A 160 -0.56 -33.29 -2.76
N SER A 161 -1.29 -32.45 -3.48
CA SER A 161 -2.18 -32.88 -4.56
C SER A 161 -1.41 -33.58 -5.67
N ILE A 162 -0.28 -33.02 -6.11
CA ILE A 162 0.61 -33.63 -7.11
C ILE A 162 1.08 -35.01 -6.64
N SER A 163 1.52 -35.12 -5.37
CA SER A 163 1.95 -36.42 -4.82
C SER A 163 0.81 -37.45 -4.77
N GLN A 164 -0.44 -37.01 -4.55
CA GLN A 164 -1.60 -37.90 -4.61
C GLN A 164 -1.90 -38.38 -6.04
N ILE A 165 -1.79 -37.48 -7.02
CA ILE A 165 -1.96 -37.79 -8.43
C ILE A 165 -0.92 -38.84 -8.85
N GLN A 166 0.35 -38.64 -8.56
CA GLN A 166 1.44 -39.58 -8.85
C GLN A 166 1.20 -40.97 -8.25
N LYS A 167 0.69 -41.04 -7.01
CA LYS A 167 0.33 -42.33 -6.35
C LYS A 167 -0.84 -43.00 -7.03
N LEU A 168 -1.83 -42.26 -7.50
CA LEU A 168 -2.97 -42.81 -8.23
C LEU A 168 -2.55 -43.31 -9.60
N GLU A 169 -1.70 -42.59 -10.29
CA GLU A 169 -1.15 -43.00 -11.56
C GLU A 169 -0.38 -44.32 -11.47
N THR A 170 0.55 -44.42 -10.50
CA THR A 170 1.27 -45.71 -10.28
C THR A 170 0.35 -46.87 -9.98
N LYS A 171 -0.76 -46.64 -9.23
CA LYS A 171 -1.79 -47.67 -9.00
C LYS A 171 -2.55 -48.04 -10.27
N ASN A 172 -2.87 -47.03 -11.11
CA ASN A 172 -3.60 -47.27 -12.37
C ASN A 172 -2.72 -48.03 -13.38
N ILE A 173 -1.44 -47.69 -13.48
CA ILE A 173 -0.46 -48.42 -14.34
C ILE A 173 -0.36 -49.88 -13.88
N LYS A 174 -0.22 -50.14 -12.57
CA LYS A 174 -0.19 -51.53 -12.05
C LYS A 174 -1.46 -52.30 -12.39
N LYS A 175 -2.64 -51.69 -12.17
CA LYS A 175 -3.93 -52.33 -12.52
C LYS A 175 -4.04 -52.59 -14.04
N ALA A 176 -3.60 -51.66 -14.87
CA ALA A 176 -3.56 -51.87 -16.33
C ALA A 176 -2.62 -53.01 -16.74
N GLN A 177 -1.41 -53.06 -16.12
CA GLN A 177 -0.47 -54.19 -16.37
C GLN A 177 -1.05 -55.55 -15.89
N GLU A 178 -1.72 -55.61 -14.76
CA GLU A 178 -2.40 -56.82 -14.26
C GLU A 178 -3.51 -57.25 -15.21
N LYS A 179 -4.31 -56.28 -15.70
CA LYS A 179 -5.37 -56.55 -16.67
C LYS A 179 -4.81 -57.12 -17.99
N ILE A 180 -3.73 -56.54 -18.50
CA ILE A 180 -3.05 -57.02 -19.69
C ILE A 180 -2.49 -58.44 -19.46
N LYS A 181 -1.84 -58.70 -18.32
CA LYS A 181 -1.31 -60.00 -18.00
C LYS A 181 -2.44 -61.06 -17.88
N LYS A 182 -3.61 -60.69 -17.40
CA LYS A 182 -4.78 -61.57 -17.36
C LYS A 182 -5.31 -61.83 -18.74
N MET A 183 -5.48 -60.80 -19.57
CA MET A 183 -5.90 -60.93 -20.96
C MET A 183 -4.92 -61.80 -21.78
N HIS A 184 -3.61 -61.64 -21.56
CA HIS A 184 -2.60 -62.45 -22.23
C HIS A 184 -2.69 -63.96 -21.84
N ARG A 185 -2.97 -64.27 -20.54
CA ARG A 185 -3.21 -65.66 -20.10
C ARG A 185 -4.48 -66.24 -20.70
N ASP A 186 -5.55 -65.45 -20.73
CA ASP A 186 -6.83 -65.87 -21.30
C ASP A 186 -6.72 -66.04 -22.83
N PHE A 187 -5.84 -65.28 -23.48
CA PHE A 187 -5.53 -65.35 -24.91
C PHE A 187 -4.71 -66.59 -25.31
N GLN A 188 -3.77 -66.98 -24.43
CA GLN A 188 -3.04 -68.26 -24.65
C GLN A 188 -3.97 -69.48 -24.53
N ALA A 189 -5.15 -69.29 -23.93
CA ALA A 189 -6.18 -70.33 -23.84
C ALA A 189 -7.19 -70.31 -25.01
N THR A 190 -7.29 -69.19 -25.76
CA THR A 190 -8.24 -69.00 -26.87
C THR A 190 -7.58 -68.09 -27.95
N SER A 191 -7.18 -68.65 -29.06
CA SER A 191 -6.51 -67.92 -30.18
C SER A 191 -7.49 -66.99 -30.92
N ASN A 192 -7.47 -65.71 -30.61
CA ASN A 192 -8.10 -64.63 -31.40
C ASN A 192 -7.30 -63.31 -31.31
N GLU A 193 -6.81 -62.81 -32.43
CA GLU A 193 -5.86 -61.69 -32.57
C GLU A 193 -6.41 -60.25 -32.35
N LEU A 194 -7.71 -60.10 -32.22
CA LEU A 194 -8.39 -58.78 -32.25
C LEU A 194 -8.30 -57.94 -30.99
N ASN A 195 -7.96 -58.54 -29.84
CA ASN A 195 -8.01 -57.84 -28.54
C ASN A 195 -6.73 -57.07 -28.09
N ILE A 196 -5.62 -57.19 -28.83
CA ILE A 196 -4.33 -56.61 -28.44
C ILE A 196 -4.28 -55.09 -28.75
N SER A 197 -4.92 -54.67 -29.87
CA SER A 197 -4.93 -53.24 -30.26
C SER A 197 -5.76 -52.36 -29.33
N GLU A 198 -6.85 -52.85 -28.76
CA GLU A 198 -7.67 -52.14 -27.79
C GLU A 198 -6.96 -51.99 -26.45
N ALA A 199 -6.19 -52.99 -26.01
CA ALA A 199 -5.40 -52.92 -24.79
C ALA A 199 -4.26 -51.93 -24.90
N LEU A 200 -3.59 -51.82 -26.03
CA LEU A 200 -2.52 -50.85 -26.30
C LEU A 200 -3.07 -49.40 -26.39
N SER A 201 -4.25 -49.21 -27.01
CA SER A 201 -4.86 -47.87 -27.10
C SER A 201 -5.33 -47.34 -25.76
N SER A 202 -5.67 -48.20 -24.81
CA SER A 202 -6.05 -47.78 -23.43
C SER A 202 -4.86 -47.40 -22.55
N LEU A 203 -3.67 -47.92 -22.83
CA LEU A 203 -2.43 -47.55 -22.14
C LEU A 203 -1.90 -46.19 -22.56
N SER A 204 -2.02 -45.85 -23.84
CA SER A 204 -1.56 -44.53 -24.35
C SER A 204 -2.40 -43.35 -23.83
N LYS A 205 -3.62 -43.58 -23.34
CA LYS A 205 -4.50 -42.59 -22.77
C LYS A 205 -4.24 -42.29 -21.27
N THR A 206 -3.34 -43.04 -20.63
CA THR A 206 -3.06 -42.90 -19.17
C THR A 206 -1.72 -42.27 -18.85
N ASP A 207 -1.00 -41.76 -19.83
CA ASP A 207 0.31 -41.12 -19.60
C ASP A 207 0.12 -39.66 -19.21
N ILE A 208 -0.09 -39.42 -17.89
CA ILE A 208 -0.24 -38.09 -17.30
C ILE A 208 1.14 -37.48 -16.94
N ASN A 209 2.22 -38.24 -17.11
CA ASN A 209 3.56 -37.80 -16.72
C ASN A 209 4.04 -36.55 -17.48
N GLU A 210 3.65 -36.43 -18.75
CA GLU A 210 4.07 -35.28 -19.57
C GLU A 210 3.42 -33.97 -19.11
N GLU A 211 2.22 -34.02 -18.57
CA GLU A 211 1.47 -32.86 -18.08
C GLU A 211 1.88 -32.44 -16.65
N ILE A 212 2.44 -33.37 -15.87
CA ILE A 212 2.95 -33.07 -14.51
C ILE A 212 4.33 -32.41 -14.55
N VAL A 213 5.12 -32.63 -15.58
CA VAL A 213 6.49 -32.13 -15.75
C VAL A 213 6.52 -30.76 -16.44
N ARG A 214 5.46 -30.35 -17.12
CA ARG A 214 5.27 -29.02 -17.71
C ARG A 214 4.81 -28.01 -16.67
#